data_0ab5b5c31f7703e6435b9881c635867e
#
_entry.id   0ab5b5c31f7703e6435b9881c635867e
#
_cell.length_a   1.000
_cell.length_b   1.000
_cell.length_c   1.000
_cell.angle_alpha   90.00
_cell.angle_beta   90.00
_cell.angle_gamma   90.00
#
_symmetry.space_group_name_H-M   'P 1'
#
loop_
_entity.id
_entity.type
_entity.pdbx_description
1 polymer ?
#
loop_
_entity_poly.entity_id
_entity_poly.type
_entity_poly.pdbx_seq_one_letter_code
_entity_poly.pdbx_strand_id
1 'polypeptide(L)'
;MFAEAAQVDYPSLDEYTKITKEGFLGTFYTYSNYDQGIKNNPDTFTYFKPKNISQIKCKYYDTAFANPYEPYGTDESGLFYDAMEGSNCYLSFLGSDAEIVEITTPCKNNRVLVVYKNSYGNAMIPFLTNSFSKIYVCDYRYFDINGVDFCKKVGCTDLLFTGAISLICSDVGIDSINNIRVQ
;
A
#
# COMPACT_ATOMS: atom_id res chain seq x y z
N MET A 1 -1.63 7.64 -15.85
CA MET A 1 -2.85 8.35 -15.35
C MET A 1 -2.62 9.11 -14.05
N PHE A 2 -2.41 8.47 -12.87
CA PHE A 2 -2.26 9.24 -11.61
C PHE A 2 -1.02 10.15 -11.63
N ALA A 3 0.17 9.64 -11.95
CA ALA A 3 1.40 10.44 -12.01
C ALA A 3 1.30 11.59 -13.02
N GLU A 4 0.66 11.35 -14.15
CA GLU A 4 0.38 12.37 -15.16
C GLU A 4 -0.57 13.46 -14.62
N ALA A 5 -1.66 13.07 -13.97
CA ALA A 5 -2.58 14.00 -13.34
C ALA A 5 -1.93 14.80 -12.20
N ALA A 6 -1.06 14.16 -11.43
CA ALA A 6 -0.26 14.79 -10.38
C ALA A 6 0.94 15.60 -10.92
N GLN A 7 1.24 15.49 -12.20
CA GLN A 7 2.41 16.13 -12.83
C GLN A 7 3.73 15.77 -12.13
N VAL A 8 3.90 14.50 -11.80
CA VAL A 8 5.14 13.95 -11.22
C VAL A 8 5.78 12.97 -12.19
N ASP A 9 7.09 12.84 -12.11
CA ASP A 9 7.82 11.82 -12.86
C ASP A 9 7.37 10.43 -12.45
N TYR A 10 7.21 9.56 -13.43
CA TYR A 10 6.89 8.16 -13.23
C TYR A 10 8.04 7.30 -13.77
N PRO A 11 8.68 6.51 -12.91
CA PRO A 11 9.85 5.74 -13.30
C PRO A 11 9.50 4.64 -14.30
N SER A 12 10.45 4.33 -15.18
CA SER A 12 10.38 3.16 -16.06
C SER A 12 10.43 1.86 -15.24
N LEU A 13 9.84 0.78 -15.75
CA LEU A 13 9.95 -0.55 -15.15
C LEU A 13 11.41 -1.03 -15.04
N ASP A 14 12.32 -0.48 -15.84
CA ASP A 14 13.75 -0.77 -15.73
C ASP A 14 14.37 -0.31 -14.41
N GLU A 15 13.72 0.58 -13.66
CA GLU A 15 14.14 1.00 -12.34
C GLU A 15 13.72 0.03 -11.22
N TYR A 16 13.05 -1.06 -11.59
CA TYR A 16 12.58 -2.08 -10.66
C TYR A 16 13.25 -3.43 -10.91
N THR A 17 13.36 -4.22 -9.86
CA THR A 17 13.71 -5.64 -9.92
C THR A 17 12.42 -6.45 -9.90
N LYS A 18 12.20 -7.27 -10.93
CA LYS A 18 11.08 -8.20 -11.00
C LYS A 18 11.31 -9.36 -10.06
N ILE A 19 10.38 -9.61 -9.16
CA ILE A 19 10.36 -10.78 -8.25
C ILE A 19 9.19 -11.67 -8.65
N THR A 20 9.46 -12.97 -8.73
CA THR A 20 8.46 -13.97 -9.12
C THR A 20 8.43 -15.07 -8.07
N LYS A 21 7.22 -15.45 -7.63
CA LYS A 21 6.98 -16.55 -6.69
C LYS A 21 5.96 -17.51 -7.30
N GLU A 22 6.31 -18.76 -7.33
CA GLU A 22 5.40 -19.83 -7.77
C GLU A 22 4.47 -20.28 -6.64
N GLY A 23 3.37 -20.92 -7.00
CA GLY A 23 2.46 -21.53 -6.02
C GLY A 23 1.48 -20.55 -5.37
N PHE A 24 1.19 -19.43 -6.00
CA PHE A 24 0.21 -18.46 -5.51
C PHE A 24 -1.21 -18.99 -5.62
N LEU A 25 -1.94 -19.05 -4.52
CA LEU A 25 -3.32 -19.53 -4.45
C LEU A 25 -4.33 -18.39 -4.27
N GLY A 26 -3.89 -17.25 -3.74
CA GLY A 26 -4.74 -16.09 -3.45
C GLY A 26 -5.77 -16.34 -2.35
N THR A 27 -6.50 -15.29 -2.00
CA THR A 27 -7.52 -15.31 -0.92
C THR A 27 -8.73 -16.18 -1.30
N PHE A 28 -9.00 -16.34 -2.61
CA PHE A 28 -10.10 -17.21 -3.09
C PHE A 28 -9.92 -18.66 -2.66
N TYR A 29 -8.72 -19.15 -2.52
CA TYR A 29 -8.47 -20.49 -2.00
C TYR A 29 -9.08 -20.69 -0.60
N THR A 30 -8.92 -19.72 0.27
CA THR A 30 -9.52 -19.76 1.61
C THR A 30 -11.05 -19.58 1.56
N TYR A 31 -11.54 -18.63 0.77
CA TYR A 31 -12.99 -18.37 0.65
C TYR A 31 -13.76 -19.49 -0.05
N SER A 32 -13.10 -20.25 -0.91
CA SER A 32 -13.69 -21.45 -1.54
C SER A 32 -13.69 -22.70 -0.64
N ASN A 33 -13.39 -22.55 0.66
CA ASN A 33 -13.21 -23.64 1.59
C ASN A 33 -12.13 -24.65 1.12
N TYR A 34 -10.99 -24.10 0.68
CA TYR A 34 -9.81 -24.86 0.25
C TYR A 34 -10.06 -25.76 -0.97
N ASP A 35 -10.70 -25.21 -1.99
CA ASP A 35 -11.03 -25.91 -3.23
C ASP A 35 -9.79 -26.58 -3.85
N GLN A 36 -9.93 -27.88 -4.19
CA GLN A 36 -8.81 -28.66 -4.72
C GLN A 36 -8.45 -28.27 -6.17
N GLY A 37 -9.39 -27.71 -6.93
CA GLY A 37 -9.13 -27.18 -8.27
C GLY A 37 -8.17 -26.00 -8.22
N ILE A 38 -8.37 -25.07 -7.28
CA ILE A 38 -7.45 -23.94 -7.05
C ILE A 38 -6.10 -24.46 -6.55
N LYS A 39 -6.09 -25.37 -5.58
CA LYS A 39 -4.86 -25.93 -5.03
C LYS A 39 -3.97 -26.61 -6.08
N ASN A 40 -4.58 -27.32 -7.03
CA ASN A 40 -3.88 -28.06 -8.05
C ASN A 40 -3.47 -27.20 -9.26
N ASN A 41 -3.94 -25.95 -9.33
CA ASN A 41 -3.63 -25.01 -10.40
C ASN A 41 -3.21 -23.65 -9.83
N PRO A 42 -2.08 -23.58 -9.10
CA PRO A 42 -1.61 -22.33 -8.55
C PRO A 42 -1.13 -21.37 -9.64
N ASP A 43 -1.28 -20.09 -9.38
CA ASP A 43 -0.74 -19.02 -10.22
C ASP A 43 0.72 -18.66 -9.86
N THR A 44 1.31 -17.83 -10.69
CA THR A 44 2.60 -17.19 -10.45
C THR A 44 2.36 -15.77 -9.94
N PHE A 45 2.85 -15.45 -8.75
CA PHE A 45 2.78 -14.12 -8.17
C PHE A 45 4.02 -13.32 -8.60
N THR A 46 3.80 -12.20 -9.30
CA THR A 46 4.88 -11.31 -9.74
C THR A 46 4.70 -9.92 -9.15
N TYR A 47 5.78 -9.36 -8.60
CA TYR A 47 5.83 -7.99 -8.14
C TYR A 47 7.16 -7.31 -8.45
N PHE A 48 7.23 -6.00 -8.25
CA PHE A 48 8.36 -5.18 -8.64
C PHE A 48 8.88 -4.41 -7.43
N LYS A 49 10.17 -4.61 -7.10
CA LYS A 49 10.87 -3.88 -6.04
C LYS A 49 11.68 -2.73 -6.65
N PRO A 50 11.56 -1.51 -6.14
CA PRO A 50 12.43 -0.41 -6.56
C PRO A 50 13.91 -0.77 -6.37
N LYS A 51 14.77 -0.51 -7.34
CA LYS A 51 16.22 -0.80 -7.23
C LYS A 51 16.91 0.04 -6.14
N ASN A 52 16.34 1.19 -5.79
CA ASN A 52 16.80 2.07 -4.73
C ASN A 52 16.16 1.77 -3.37
N ILE A 53 15.64 0.57 -3.16
CA ILE A 53 14.89 0.14 -1.96
C ILE A 53 15.61 0.47 -0.64
N SER A 54 16.94 0.37 -0.59
CA SER A 54 17.74 0.68 0.60
C SER A 54 17.67 2.15 1.04
N GLN A 55 17.24 3.05 0.16
CA GLN A 55 17.05 4.47 0.43
C GLN A 55 15.62 4.81 0.88
N ILE A 56 14.71 3.83 0.87
CA ILE A 56 13.33 3.95 1.32
C ILE A 56 13.25 3.53 2.78
N LYS A 57 12.48 4.25 3.59
CA LYS A 57 12.23 3.90 4.99
C LYS A 57 10.74 4.05 5.31
N CYS A 58 10.17 3.00 5.89
CA CYS A 58 8.80 2.98 6.35
C CYS A 58 8.75 3.03 7.88
N LYS A 59 7.79 3.79 8.41
CA LYS A 59 7.37 3.76 9.81
C LYS A 59 5.88 3.45 9.83
N TYR A 60 5.53 2.54 10.69
CA TYR A 60 4.16 2.12 10.88
C TYR A 60 3.60 2.77 12.13
N TYR A 61 2.35 3.15 12.10
CA TYR A 61 1.68 3.78 13.23
C TYR A 61 0.37 3.04 13.53
N ASP A 62 0.06 3.01 14.81
CA ASP A 62 -1.26 2.64 15.31
C ASP A 62 -2.27 3.79 15.09
N THR A 63 -3.46 3.59 15.62
CA THR A 63 -4.50 4.61 15.74
C THR A 63 -3.93 5.93 16.26
N ALA A 64 -4.54 7.03 15.91
CA ALA A 64 -4.16 8.38 16.32
C ALA A 64 -2.78 8.87 15.82
N PHE A 65 -2.06 8.11 15.00
CA PHE A 65 -0.74 8.52 14.48
C PHE A 65 0.23 8.94 15.59
N ALA A 66 0.27 8.16 16.68
CA ALA A 66 0.99 8.49 17.89
C ALA A 66 2.28 7.68 18.09
N ASN A 67 2.20 6.36 17.98
CA ASN A 67 3.29 5.46 18.32
C ASN A 67 3.84 4.75 17.09
N PRO A 68 5.06 5.10 16.64
CA PRO A 68 5.67 4.37 15.54
C PRO A 68 6.14 2.98 16.00
N TYR A 69 5.98 1.98 15.14
CA TYR A 69 6.51 0.64 15.35
C TYR A 69 7.12 0.09 14.06
N GLU A 70 7.98 -0.93 14.19
CA GLU A 70 8.54 -1.66 13.06
C GLU A 70 7.90 -3.04 13.02
N PRO A 71 7.16 -3.41 11.96
CA PRO A 71 6.58 -4.72 11.84
C PRO A 71 7.65 -5.80 11.74
N TYR A 72 7.45 -6.91 12.43
CA TYR A 72 8.36 -8.04 12.36
C TYR A 72 8.38 -8.67 10.95
N GLY A 73 9.59 -8.98 10.46
CA GLY A 73 9.78 -9.72 9.20
C GLY A 73 9.78 -8.89 7.92
N THR A 74 9.72 -7.56 8.01
CA THR A 74 9.92 -6.69 6.84
C THR A 74 11.39 -6.68 6.40
N ASP A 75 11.61 -6.29 5.14
CA ASP A 75 12.94 -5.97 4.61
C ASP A 75 13.49 -4.67 5.27
N GLU A 76 14.74 -4.31 4.95
CA GLU A 76 15.43 -3.13 5.50
C GLU A 76 14.67 -1.81 5.31
N SER A 77 13.82 -1.71 4.29
CA SER A 77 13.01 -0.53 4.01
C SER A 77 11.73 -0.48 4.85
N GLY A 78 11.28 -1.64 5.33
CA GLY A 78 9.95 -1.82 5.89
C GLY A 78 8.83 -1.93 4.85
N LEU A 79 9.15 -1.88 3.54
CA LEU A 79 8.14 -1.83 2.48
C LEU A 79 7.65 -3.22 2.06
N PHE A 80 8.49 -4.25 2.18
CA PHE A 80 8.19 -5.61 1.73
C PHE A 80 8.41 -6.68 2.79
N TYR A 81 7.56 -7.71 2.72
CA TYR A 81 7.71 -8.98 3.43
C TYR A 81 8.07 -10.07 2.43
N ASP A 82 9.36 -10.28 2.18
CA ASP A 82 9.83 -11.22 1.16
C ASP A 82 9.55 -12.69 1.48
N ALA A 83 9.35 -13.03 2.77
CA ALA A 83 9.12 -14.39 3.22
C ALA A 83 7.67 -14.91 2.99
N MET A 84 6.76 -14.07 2.49
CA MET A 84 5.37 -14.49 2.25
C MET A 84 5.26 -15.43 1.05
N GLU A 85 4.53 -16.54 1.21
CA GLU A 85 4.40 -17.61 0.24
C GLU A 85 2.93 -18.09 0.12
N GLY A 86 2.65 -18.87 -0.92
CA GLY A 86 1.35 -19.50 -1.15
C GLY A 86 0.21 -18.48 -1.23
N SER A 87 -0.85 -18.70 -0.44
CA SER A 87 -2.00 -17.77 -0.38
C SER A 87 -1.67 -16.42 0.24
N ASN A 88 -0.54 -16.29 0.95
CA ASN A 88 -0.12 -15.08 1.64
C ASN A 88 0.80 -14.17 0.81
N CYS A 89 1.13 -14.52 -0.42
CA CYS A 89 2.05 -13.74 -1.25
C CYS A 89 1.66 -12.24 -1.35
N TYR A 90 0.37 -11.92 -1.36
CA TYR A 90 -0.08 -10.52 -1.41
C TYR A 90 0.31 -9.71 -0.17
N LEU A 91 0.49 -10.34 0.99
CA LEU A 91 1.00 -9.70 2.21
C LEU A 91 2.47 -9.30 2.08
N SER A 92 3.13 -9.63 0.96
CA SER A 92 4.46 -9.10 0.64
C SER A 92 4.49 -7.58 0.57
N PHE A 93 3.36 -6.93 0.32
CA PHE A 93 3.26 -5.47 0.29
C PHE A 93 2.87 -4.92 1.66
N LEU A 94 3.66 -4.00 2.21
CA LEU A 94 3.37 -3.26 3.46
C LEU A 94 3.05 -4.15 4.68
N GLY A 95 3.39 -5.42 4.61
CA GLY A 95 3.22 -6.38 5.70
C GLY A 95 1.83 -6.51 6.28
N SER A 96 0.82 -6.29 5.52
CA SER A 96 -0.60 -6.31 5.80
C SER A 96 -1.27 -4.92 5.83
N ASP A 97 -2.43 -4.82 6.42
CA ASP A 97 -3.26 -3.62 6.45
C ASP A 97 -2.99 -2.80 7.72
N ALA A 98 -1.84 -2.12 7.77
CA ALA A 98 -1.56 -1.15 8.82
C ALA A 98 -2.47 0.09 8.66
N GLU A 99 -2.80 0.71 9.76
CA GLU A 99 -3.66 1.89 9.79
C GLU A 99 -3.01 3.06 9.04
N ILE A 100 -1.76 3.38 9.38
CA ILE A 100 -0.97 4.42 8.74
C ILE A 100 0.46 3.93 8.54
N VAL A 101 0.98 4.06 7.31
CA VAL A 101 2.39 3.85 7.00
C VAL A 101 2.98 5.15 6.46
N GLU A 102 3.96 5.70 7.13
CA GLU A 102 4.77 6.82 6.65
C GLU A 102 5.96 6.27 5.87
N ILE A 103 6.08 6.63 4.61
CA ILE A 103 7.17 6.23 3.73
C ILE A 103 8.00 7.46 3.37
N THR A 104 9.28 7.44 3.71
CA THR A 104 10.26 8.43 3.28
C THR A 104 11.07 7.86 2.13
N THR A 105 11.21 8.62 1.06
CA THR A 105 11.84 8.21 -0.19
C THR A 105 13.06 9.09 -0.53
N PRO A 106 13.91 8.69 -1.46
CA PRO A 106 15.02 9.53 -1.94
C PRO A 106 14.58 10.66 -2.89
N CYS A 107 13.31 10.73 -3.30
CA CYS A 107 12.78 11.76 -4.18
C CYS A 107 12.85 13.14 -3.50
N LYS A 108 13.33 14.16 -4.23
CA LYS A 108 13.61 15.51 -3.67
C LYS A 108 12.65 16.59 -4.18
N ASN A 109 11.44 16.22 -4.55
CA ASN A 109 10.47 17.18 -5.11
C ASN A 109 9.61 17.90 -4.05
N ASN A 110 9.81 17.61 -2.77
CA ASN A 110 9.03 18.13 -1.65
C ASN A 110 7.51 17.84 -1.74
N ARG A 111 7.11 16.86 -2.56
CA ARG A 111 5.71 16.44 -2.69
C ARG A 111 5.38 15.41 -1.62
N VAL A 112 4.26 15.62 -0.95
CA VAL A 112 3.74 14.75 0.11
C VAL A 112 2.41 14.18 -0.35
N LEU A 113 2.39 12.87 -0.61
CA LEU A 113 1.19 12.15 -1.02
C LEU A 113 0.50 11.51 0.19
N VAL A 114 -0.80 11.71 0.32
CA VAL A 114 -1.65 10.91 1.21
C VAL A 114 -2.49 9.97 0.36
N VAL A 115 -2.41 8.67 0.66
CA VAL A 115 -3.17 7.61 -0.03
C VAL A 115 -4.17 7.02 0.94
N TYR A 116 -5.46 7.20 0.70
CA TYR A 116 -6.51 6.45 1.37
C TYR A 116 -6.86 5.22 0.54
N LYS A 117 -6.66 4.04 1.11
CA LYS A 117 -6.78 2.77 0.39
C LYS A 117 -7.43 1.68 1.23
N ASN A 118 -7.86 0.60 0.58
CA ASN A 118 -8.00 -0.72 1.19
C ASN A 118 -6.81 -1.61 0.74
N SER A 119 -6.81 -2.90 1.11
CA SER A 119 -5.71 -3.83 0.78
C SER A 119 -5.33 -3.87 -0.71
N TYR A 120 -6.26 -3.65 -1.62
CA TYR A 120 -5.98 -3.63 -3.07
C TYR A 120 -5.02 -2.50 -3.49
N GLY A 121 -4.94 -1.42 -2.71
CA GLY A 121 -4.00 -0.33 -2.94
C GLY A 121 -2.54 -0.66 -2.60
N ASN A 122 -2.29 -1.69 -1.78
CA ASN A 122 -0.95 -2.01 -1.29
C ASN A 122 0.06 -2.25 -2.44
N ALA A 123 -0.35 -2.99 -3.48
CA ALA A 123 0.51 -3.32 -4.61
C ALA A 123 0.93 -2.11 -5.47
N MET A 124 0.21 -0.99 -5.38
CA MET A 124 0.53 0.22 -6.13
C MET A 124 1.60 1.07 -5.44
N ILE A 125 1.70 0.99 -4.11
CA ILE A 125 2.57 1.88 -3.32
C ILE A 125 4.04 1.86 -3.75
N PRO A 126 4.67 0.70 -4.04
CA PRO A 126 6.06 0.67 -4.50
C PRO A 126 6.33 1.51 -5.74
N PHE A 127 5.35 1.64 -6.64
CA PHE A 127 5.48 2.43 -7.87
C PHE A 127 5.43 3.94 -7.63
N LEU A 128 4.98 4.39 -6.47
CA LEU A 128 4.88 5.80 -6.10
C LEU A 128 6.13 6.32 -5.39
N THR A 129 7.00 5.43 -4.92
CA THR A 129 8.17 5.78 -4.09
C THR A 129 9.25 6.58 -4.82
N ASN A 130 9.26 6.56 -6.15
CA ASN A 130 10.17 7.37 -6.96
C ASN A 130 9.52 8.69 -7.43
N SER A 131 8.23 8.91 -7.12
CA SER A 131 7.47 10.08 -7.58
C SER A 131 7.18 11.10 -6.49
N PHE A 132 7.29 10.72 -5.20
CA PHE A 132 6.98 11.58 -4.07
C PHE A 132 8.08 11.48 -3.00
N SER A 133 8.42 12.61 -2.37
CA SER A 133 9.42 12.65 -1.30
C SER A 133 8.92 11.99 -0.01
N LYS A 134 7.61 12.04 0.23
CA LYS A 134 6.96 11.38 1.35
C LYS A 134 5.59 10.85 0.94
N ILE A 135 5.24 9.68 1.45
CA ILE A 135 3.93 9.06 1.21
C ILE A 135 3.36 8.61 2.55
N TYR A 136 2.12 8.98 2.83
CA TYR A 136 1.33 8.44 3.92
C TYR A 136 0.27 7.51 3.35
N VAL A 137 0.35 6.23 3.70
CA VAL A 137 -0.61 5.20 3.27
C VAL A 137 -1.56 4.93 4.43
N CYS A 138 -2.82 5.28 4.25
CA CYS A 138 -3.85 5.19 5.27
C CYS A 138 -4.91 4.17 4.84
N ASP A 139 -5.13 3.15 5.65
CA ASP A 139 -6.22 2.21 5.39
C ASP A 139 -7.53 2.77 5.93
N TYR A 140 -8.42 3.19 5.05
CA TYR A 140 -9.67 3.87 5.44
C TYR A 140 -10.64 2.99 6.27
N ARG A 141 -10.36 1.70 6.38
CA ARG A 141 -11.15 0.77 7.22
C ARG A 141 -10.77 0.88 8.71
N TYR A 142 -9.58 1.35 9.00
CA TYR A 142 -8.99 1.42 10.35
C TYR A 142 -8.59 2.85 10.74
N PHE A 143 -8.49 3.75 9.76
CA PHE A 143 -8.09 5.13 9.95
C PHE A 143 -9.16 5.88 10.74
N ASP A 144 -8.81 6.34 11.94
CA ASP A 144 -9.72 6.93 12.93
C ASP A 144 -9.45 8.41 13.25
N ILE A 145 -8.69 9.07 12.39
CA ILE A 145 -8.35 10.48 12.52
C ILE A 145 -9.14 11.30 11.49
N ASN A 146 -9.51 12.56 11.81
CA ASN A 146 -10.07 13.45 10.79
C ASN A 146 -9.08 13.61 9.64
N GLY A 147 -9.45 13.13 8.45
CA GLY A 147 -8.55 13.07 7.29
C GLY A 147 -8.14 14.44 6.76
N VAL A 148 -8.99 15.45 6.92
CA VAL A 148 -8.67 16.83 6.51
C VAL A 148 -7.59 17.41 7.43
N ASP A 149 -7.72 17.21 8.72
CA ASP A 149 -6.75 17.71 9.70
C ASP A 149 -5.45 16.91 9.64
N PHE A 150 -5.53 15.59 9.36
CA PHE A 150 -4.36 14.79 9.07
C PHE A 150 -3.59 15.31 7.84
N CYS A 151 -4.27 15.56 6.73
CA CYS A 151 -3.64 16.14 5.53
C CYS A 151 -2.96 17.48 5.81
N LYS A 152 -3.59 18.36 6.59
CA LYS A 152 -2.97 19.62 7.03
C LYS A 152 -1.74 19.38 7.91
N LYS A 153 -1.85 18.47 8.89
CA LYS A 153 -0.76 18.13 9.83
C LYS A 153 0.48 17.61 9.13
N VAL A 154 0.31 16.78 8.09
CA VAL A 154 1.44 16.18 7.36
C VAL A 154 1.93 17.02 6.17
N GLY A 155 1.28 18.14 5.87
CA GLY A 155 1.63 19.00 4.73
C GLY A 155 1.31 18.35 3.39
N CYS A 156 0.16 17.67 3.28
CA CYS A 156 -0.28 16.98 2.07
C CYS A 156 -0.34 17.93 0.87
N THR A 157 0.34 17.57 -0.20
CA THR A 157 0.28 18.27 -1.51
C THR A 157 -0.57 17.52 -2.51
N ASP A 158 -0.71 16.21 -2.35
CA ASP A 158 -1.39 15.31 -3.26
C ASP A 158 -2.24 14.30 -2.48
N LEU A 159 -3.43 14.05 -2.98
CA LEU A 159 -4.37 13.13 -2.37
C LEU A 159 -4.82 12.07 -3.36
N LEU A 160 -4.77 10.80 -2.96
CA LEU A 160 -5.20 9.67 -3.77
C LEU A 160 -6.15 8.77 -2.98
N PHE A 161 -7.32 8.52 -3.55
CA PHE A 161 -8.21 7.46 -3.10
C PHE A 161 -8.11 6.28 -4.05
N THR A 162 -7.86 5.09 -3.51
CA THR A 162 -7.76 3.86 -4.31
C THR A 162 -8.27 2.64 -3.56
N GLY A 163 -8.80 1.69 -4.30
CA GLY A 163 -9.30 0.43 -3.74
C GLY A 163 -10.04 -0.42 -4.76
N ALA A 164 -10.61 -1.53 -4.31
CA ALA A 164 -11.43 -2.39 -5.15
C ALA A 164 -12.69 -1.65 -5.60
N ILE A 165 -13.02 -1.69 -6.88
CA ILE A 165 -14.20 -1.04 -7.46
C ILE A 165 -15.48 -1.49 -6.74
N SER A 166 -15.61 -2.79 -6.45
CA SER A 166 -16.76 -3.36 -5.74
C SER A 166 -16.99 -2.75 -4.35
N LEU A 167 -15.91 -2.32 -3.69
CA LEU A 167 -16.00 -1.70 -2.37
C LEU A 167 -16.18 -0.18 -2.47
N ILE A 168 -15.41 0.50 -3.31
CA ILE A 168 -15.50 1.96 -3.50
C ILE A 168 -16.90 2.38 -4.00
N CYS A 169 -17.54 1.55 -4.82
CA CYS A 169 -18.89 1.79 -5.34
C CYS A 169 -20.01 1.20 -4.46
N SER A 170 -19.70 0.64 -3.28
CA SER A 170 -20.69 0.18 -2.32
C SER A 170 -21.02 1.25 -1.30
N ASP A 171 -22.24 1.18 -0.70
CA ASP A 171 -22.64 2.11 0.38
C ASP A 171 -21.63 2.07 1.54
N VAL A 172 -21.16 0.90 1.93
CA VAL A 172 -20.14 0.71 2.98
C VAL A 172 -18.83 1.41 2.65
N GLY A 173 -18.36 1.32 1.41
CA GLY A 173 -17.14 1.98 0.97
C GLY A 173 -17.31 3.50 0.90
N ILE A 174 -18.46 3.97 0.41
CA ILE A 174 -18.80 5.40 0.35
C ILE A 174 -18.88 5.98 1.78
N ASP A 175 -19.52 5.29 2.71
CA ASP A 175 -19.62 5.71 4.11
C ASP A 175 -18.23 5.74 4.77
N SER A 176 -17.38 4.73 4.53
CA SER A 176 -16.02 4.73 5.07
C SER A 176 -15.20 5.93 4.58
N ILE A 177 -15.30 6.28 3.29
CA ILE A 177 -14.61 7.45 2.72
C ILE A 177 -15.19 8.76 3.30
N ASN A 178 -16.51 8.84 3.46
CA ASN A 178 -17.15 10.01 4.06
C ASN A 178 -16.76 10.18 5.53
N ASN A 179 -16.66 9.10 6.28
CA ASN A 179 -16.28 9.10 7.69
C ASN A 179 -14.89 9.69 7.92
N ILE A 180 -13.92 9.44 7.03
CA ILE A 180 -12.58 10.06 7.10
C ILE A 180 -12.66 11.58 7.22
N ARG A 181 -13.65 12.20 6.61
CA ARG A 181 -13.81 13.66 6.61
C ARG A 181 -14.46 14.21 7.86
N VAL A 182 -15.25 13.42 8.57
CA VAL A 182 -16.10 13.89 9.69
C VAL A 182 -15.73 13.33 11.05
N GLN A 183 -14.74 12.44 11.11
CA GLN A 183 -14.18 11.89 12.37
C GLN A 183 -13.55 12.95 13.24
#